data_30b2da00085ffd9cbbaae291c3048f97
#
_entry.id   30b2da00085ffd9cbbaae291c3048f97
#
_cell.length_a   1.000
_cell.length_b   1.000
_cell.length_c   1.000
_cell.angle_alpha   90.00
_cell.angle_beta   90.00
_cell.angle_gamma   90.00
#
_symmetry.space_group_name_H-M   'P 1'
#
loop_
_entity.id
_entity.type
_entity.pdbx_description
1 polymer ?
#
loop_
_entity_poly.entity_id
_entity_poly.type
_entity_poly.pdbx_seq_one_letter_code
_entity_poly.pdbx_strand_id
1 'polypeptide(L)'
;YWTKIGASVVGGFISPSGGLNAFKLVEDTSTGVHILFRSGNVFVSGQDYSYSFFAKRNGRSQILVKAGSTSTFGVNAIFDLQNGTSVSTVGTSNIQLLSNEWYKCSVSGLAGSTVPTELITYLYNGSQSYQGDGTSGVYIWGAMLEQNSFSTSYIPTEGSTVTRNQDLCNNGGSLASINS
;
A
#
# COMPACT_ATOMS: atom_id res chain seq x y z
N TYR A 1 -14.90 1.55 4.40
CA TYR A 1 -14.84 1.15 2.98
C TYR A 1 -13.97 2.15 2.21
N TRP A 2 -13.53 1.75 1.00
CA TRP A 2 -12.70 2.59 0.14
C TRP A 2 -13.57 3.54 -0.70
N THR A 3 -13.19 4.82 -0.74
CA THR A 3 -13.83 5.86 -1.55
C THR A 3 -12.96 6.20 -2.76
N LYS A 4 -13.57 6.58 -3.87
CA LYS A 4 -12.91 6.92 -5.14
C LYS A 4 -13.31 8.33 -5.56
N ILE A 5 -12.35 9.09 -6.11
CA ILE A 5 -12.59 10.38 -6.78
C ILE A 5 -11.81 10.36 -8.09
N GLY A 6 -12.45 10.73 -9.19
CA GLY A 6 -11.87 10.73 -10.52
C GLY A 6 -11.42 9.35 -11.01
N ALA A 7 -11.92 8.28 -10.37
CA ALA A 7 -11.49 6.92 -10.68
C ALA A 7 -12.60 5.90 -10.43
N SER A 8 -12.44 4.72 -11.03
CA SER A 8 -13.27 3.54 -10.80
C SER A 8 -12.40 2.34 -10.40
N VAL A 9 -13.03 1.30 -9.86
CA VAL A 9 -12.36 0.05 -9.49
C VAL A 9 -13.09 -1.12 -10.13
N VAL A 10 -12.36 -1.93 -10.87
CA VAL A 10 -12.85 -3.14 -11.57
C VAL A 10 -12.13 -4.35 -10.97
N GLY A 11 -12.87 -5.38 -10.59
CA GLY A 11 -12.32 -6.62 -10.02
C GLY A 11 -12.15 -7.74 -11.05
N GLY A 12 -11.66 -8.90 -10.60
CA GLY A 12 -11.56 -10.10 -11.41
C GLY A 12 -10.21 -10.30 -12.10
N PHE A 13 -9.15 -9.69 -11.59
CA PHE A 13 -7.80 -9.86 -12.12
C PHE A 13 -6.96 -10.81 -11.26
N ILE A 14 -5.96 -11.44 -11.87
CA ILE A 14 -5.05 -12.36 -11.19
C ILE A 14 -4.16 -11.57 -10.22
N SER A 15 -4.20 -11.93 -8.94
CA SER A 15 -3.37 -11.36 -7.89
C SER A 15 -2.01 -12.05 -7.78
N PRO A 16 -1.07 -11.53 -6.99
CA PRO A 16 0.20 -12.21 -6.69
C PRO A 16 0.03 -13.60 -6.07
N SER A 17 -1.10 -13.87 -5.41
CA SER A 17 -1.42 -15.20 -4.86
C SER A 17 -1.98 -16.18 -5.87
N GLY A 18 -2.22 -15.76 -7.12
CA GLY A 18 -2.78 -16.59 -8.20
C GLY A 18 -4.32 -16.59 -8.27
N GLY A 19 -5.01 -15.98 -7.33
CA GLY A 19 -6.48 -15.89 -7.32
C GLY A 19 -6.99 -14.74 -8.20
N LEU A 20 -8.27 -14.83 -8.64
CA LEU A 20 -8.98 -13.76 -9.38
C LEU A 20 -9.55 -12.70 -8.42
N ASN A 21 -8.74 -12.17 -7.53
CA ASN A 21 -9.14 -11.27 -6.45
C ASN A 21 -8.34 -9.95 -6.42
N ALA A 22 -7.59 -9.66 -7.46
CA ALA A 22 -7.02 -8.33 -7.67
C ALA A 22 -8.03 -7.40 -8.35
N PHE A 23 -7.79 -6.10 -8.19
CA PHE A 23 -8.61 -5.03 -8.74
C PHE A 23 -7.75 -4.14 -9.63
N LYS A 24 -8.35 -3.51 -10.63
CA LYS A 24 -7.77 -2.42 -11.39
C LYS A 24 -8.36 -1.11 -10.91
N LEU A 25 -7.54 -0.19 -10.44
CA LEU A 25 -7.88 1.21 -10.24
C LEU A 25 -7.70 1.91 -11.59
N VAL A 26 -8.78 2.45 -12.15
CA VAL A 26 -8.83 3.06 -13.48
C VAL A 26 -9.17 4.53 -13.32
N GLU A 27 -8.42 5.41 -13.96
CA GLU A 27 -8.74 6.84 -14.03
C GLU A 27 -9.97 7.09 -14.91
N ASP A 28 -10.73 8.14 -14.63
CA ASP A 28 -11.77 8.63 -15.54
C ASP A 28 -11.19 9.64 -16.56
N THR A 29 -12.03 10.29 -17.34
CA THR A 29 -11.61 11.28 -18.36
C THR A 29 -11.58 12.72 -17.84
N SER A 30 -11.82 12.94 -16.56
CA SER A 30 -11.82 14.29 -15.99
C SER A 30 -10.40 14.85 -15.83
N THR A 31 -10.29 16.18 -15.76
CA THR A 31 -9.07 16.83 -15.28
C THR A 31 -9.17 17.01 -13.78
N GLY A 32 -8.32 16.30 -13.05
CA GLY A 32 -8.37 16.29 -11.59
C GLY A 32 -7.48 15.23 -10.98
N VAL A 33 -7.76 14.89 -9.73
CA VAL A 33 -7.10 13.78 -9.03
C VAL A 33 -7.82 12.48 -9.34
N HIS A 34 -7.07 11.40 -9.48
CA HIS A 34 -7.58 10.04 -9.68
C HIS A 34 -7.13 9.18 -8.49
N ILE A 35 -8.01 9.02 -7.49
CA ILE A 35 -7.62 8.49 -6.20
C ILE A 35 -8.53 7.38 -5.68
N LEU A 36 -7.93 6.54 -4.86
CA LEU A 36 -8.57 5.59 -3.98
C LEU A 36 -8.14 5.92 -2.55
N PHE A 37 -9.08 6.16 -1.64
CA PHE A 37 -8.73 6.48 -0.27
C PHE A 37 -9.63 5.81 0.76
N ARG A 38 -9.10 5.68 1.96
CA ARG A 38 -9.85 5.27 3.15
C ARG A 38 -9.73 6.37 4.19
N SER A 39 -10.88 6.86 4.67
CA SER A 39 -10.99 7.80 5.78
C SER A 39 -11.23 7.08 7.12
N GLY A 40 -11.08 7.81 8.22
CA GLY A 40 -11.36 7.30 9.56
C GLY A 40 -10.31 6.34 10.10
N ASN A 41 -9.12 6.28 9.52
CA ASN A 41 -8.00 5.57 10.12
C ASN A 41 -7.56 6.35 11.38
N VAL A 42 -7.51 5.67 12.52
CA VAL A 42 -7.07 6.28 13.78
C VAL A 42 -5.66 5.78 14.08
N PHE A 43 -4.74 6.71 14.19
CA PHE A 43 -3.36 6.46 14.59
C PHE A 43 -3.15 6.92 16.03
N VAL A 44 -2.30 6.23 16.77
CA VAL A 44 -1.90 6.62 18.14
C VAL A 44 -0.62 7.44 18.03
N SER A 45 -0.63 8.65 18.57
CA SER A 45 0.52 9.55 18.57
C SER A 45 1.75 8.87 19.21
N GLY A 46 2.91 9.05 18.59
CA GLY A 46 4.17 8.45 19.02
C GLY A 46 4.36 6.98 18.65
N GLN A 47 3.42 6.37 17.91
CA GLN A 47 3.56 5.00 17.42
C GLN A 47 3.93 4.99 15.94
N ASP A 48 4.75 4.01 15.57
CA ASP A 48 5.05 3.72 14.16
C ASP A 48 3.93 2.96 13.49
N TYR A 49 3.68 3.30 12.23
CA TYR A 49 2.75 2.58 11.36
C TYR A 49 3.40 2.30 10.01
N SER A 50 2.99 1.20 9.41
CA SER A 50 3.30 0.88 8.02
C SER A 50 2.03 0.58 7.23
N TYR A 51 2.01 1.07 6.00
CA TYR A 51 0.99 0.74 5.00
C TYR A 51 1.64 0.04 3.84
N SER A 52 1.14 -1.12 3.46
CA SER A 52 1.63 -1.89 2.31
C SER A 52 0.50 -2.32 1.40
N PHE A 53 0.82 -2.51 0.15
CA PHE A 53 -0.08 -3.01 -0.89
C PHE A 53 0.75 -3.60 -2.03
N PHE A 54 0.08 -4.36 -2.88
CA PHE A 54 0.68 -4.90 -4.08
C PHE A 54 0.14 -4.14 -5.28
N ALA A 55 1.04 -3.82 -6.23
CA ALA A 55 0.67 -3.10 -7.43
C ALA A 55 1.39 -3.65 -8.66
N LYS A 56 0.72 -3.53 -9.81
CA LYS A 56 1.26 -3.82 -11.13
C LYS A 56 0.77 -2.78 -12.12
N ARG A 57 1.65 -2.30 -13.00
CA ARG A 57 1.31 -1.29 -13.99
C ARG A 57 0.27 -1.79 -15.00
N ASN A 58 -0.63 -0.90 -15.42
CA ASN A 58 -1.56 -1.12 -16.52
C ASN A 58 -1.99 0.23 -17.15
N GLY A 59 -1.20 0.75 -18.04
CA GLY A 59 -1.36 2.10 -18.63
C GLY A 59 -0.71 3.19 -17.77
N ARG A 60 -0.85 3.15 -16.44
CA ARG A 60 -0.08 4.00 -15.51
C ARG A 60 1.02 3.19 -14.84
N SER A 61 2.16 3.83 -14.60
CA SER A 61 3.32 3.23 -13.97
C SER A 61 3.66 3.85 -12.61
N GLN A 62 3.07 4.96 -12.25
CA GLN A 62 3.40 5.63 -11.00
C GLN A 62 2.21 5.73 -10.06
N ILE A 63 2.48 5.54 -8.78
CA ILE A 63 1.53 5.65 -7.67
C ILE A 63 2.13 6.60 -6.63
N LEU A 64 1.34 7.57 -6.18
CA LEU A 64 1.68 8.38 -5.03
C LEU A 64 0.83 7.94 -3.83
N VAL A 65 1.45 7.65 -2.70
CA VAL A 65 0.78 7.37 -1.43
C VAL A 65 0.99 8.54 -0.46
N LYS A 66 -0.10 9.03 0.11
CA LYS A 66 -0.08 10.09 1.14
C LYS A 66 -1.03 9.75 2.28
N ALA A 67 -0.67 10.14 3.49
CA ALA A 67 -1.66 10.38 4.53
C ALA A 67 -2.22 11.81 4.38
N GLY A 68 -3.47 12.04 4.80
CA GLY A 68 -4.15 13.32 4.63
C GLY A 68 -3.45 14.49 5.32
N SER A 69 -2.77 14.24 6.44
CA SER A 69 -1.92 15.20 7.13
C SER A 69 -0.59 14.57 7.52
N THR A 70 0.51 15.25 7.21
CA THR A 70 1.85 14.83 7.62
C THR A 70 2.05 14.85 9.14
N SER A 71 1.21 15.57 9.87
CA SER A 71 1.23 15.59 11.34
C SER A 71 0.55 14.39 11.98
N THR A 72 -0.26 13.61 11.23
CA THR A 72 -1.01 12.48 11.77
C THR A 72 -0.30 11.16 11.53
N PHE A 73 -0.01 10.84 10.27
CA PHE A 73 0.81 9.70 9.85
C PHE A 73 1.71 10.22 8.73
N GLY A 74 2.99 10.46 9.09
CA GLY A 74 3.92 11.14 8.21
C GLY A 74 4.38 10.26 7.07
N VAL A 75 3.61 10.16 5.98
CA VAL A 75 4.04 9.49 4.75
C VAL A 75 3.68 10.30 3.51
N ASN A 76 4.63 10.36 2.58
CA ASN A 76 4.46 10.91 1.24
C ASN A 76 5.51 10.26 0.34
N ALA A 77 5.08 9.31 -0.50
CA ALA A 77 6.00 8.52 -1.33
C ALA A 77 5.44 8.25 -2.72
N ILE A 78 6.30 8.33 -3.73
CA ILE A 78 6.02 7.95 -5.11
C ILE A 78 6.69 6.61 -5.38
N PHE A 79 5.94 5.68 -5.95
CA PHE A 79 6.39 4.38 -6.45
C PHE A 79 6.37 4.39 -7.97
N ASP A 80 7.48 4.03 -8.60
CA ASP A 80 7.58 3.82 -10.04
C ASP A 80 7.64 2.32 -10.34
N LEU A 81 6.51 1.80 -10.81
CA LEU A 81 6.33 0.39 -11.16
C LEU A 81 7.00 -0.01 -12.48
N GLN A 82 7.49 0.94 -13.27
CA GLN A 82 8.23 0.64 -14.48
C GLN A 82 9.70 0.39 -14.16
N ASN A 83 10.28 1.22 -13.28
CA ASN A 83 11.68 1.18 -12.94
C ASN A 83 11.96 0.41 -11.62
N GLY A 84 10.91 0.04 -10.87
CA GLY A 84 11.04 -0.63 -9.58
C GLY A 84 11.70 0.24 -8.52
N THR A 85 11.43 1.55 -8.53
CA THR A 85 12.03 2.52 -7.60
C THR A 85 10.96 3.24 -6.78
N SER A 86 11.34 3.72 -5.60
CA SER A 86 10.49 4.59 -4.78
C SER A 86 11.27 5.77 -4.22
N VAL A 87 10.57 6.89 -4.05
CA VAL A 87 11.10 8.10 -3.44
C VAL A 87 10.10 8.62 -2.42
N SER A 88 10.54 8.83 -1.19
CA SER A 88 9.74 9.44 -0.13
C SER A 88 10.27 10.81 0.25
N THR A 89 9.36 11.76 0.47
CA THR A 89 9.67 13.08 1.03
C THR A 89 9.33 13.15 2.52
N VAL A 90 8.44 12.26 2.99
CA VAL A 90 8.08 12.11 4.41
C VAL A 90 7.92 10.62 4.69
N GLY A 91 8.46 10.16 5.82
CA GLY A 91 8.52 8.75 6.17
C GLY A 91 9.53 7.99 5.31
N THR A 92 9.40 6.68 5.29
CA THR A 92 10.23 5.79 4.47
C THR A 92 9.38 5.06 3.45
N SER A 93 9.97 4.68 2.32
CA SER A 93 9.31 3.86 1.30
C SER A 93 10.20 2.71 0.88
N ASN A 94 9.59 1.59 0.55
CA ASN A 94 10.27 0.44 -0.03
C ASN A 94 9.41 -0.16 -1.14
N ILE A 95 10.06 -0.62 -2.21
CA ILE A 95 9.45 -1.33 -3.33
C ILE A 95 10.22 -2.60 -3.62
N GLN A 96 9.52 -3.72 -3.73
CA GLN A 96 10.11 -5.02 -3.97
C GLN A 96 9.43 -5.68 -5.17
N LEU A 97 10.21 -6.05 -6.19
CA LEU A 97 9.72 -6.81 -7.33
C LEU A 97 9.35 -8.24 -6.90
N LEU A 98 8.21 -8.69 -7.36
CA LEU A 98 7.70 -10.06 -7.23
C LEU A 98 7.58 -10.71 -8.62
N SER A 99 6.99 -11.90 -8.67
CA SER A 99 6.67 -12.57 -9.92
C SER A 99 5.64 -11.81 -10.76
N ASN A 100 5.68 -11.99 -12.08
CA ASN A 100 4.69 -11.45 -13.04
C ASN A 100 4.53 -9.92 -12.98
N GLU A 101 5.62 -9.19 -12.78
CA GLU A 101 5.68 -7.71 -12.73
C GLU A 101 4.83 -7.09 -11.59
N TRP A 102 4.45 -7.85 -10.59
CA TRP A 102 3.90 -7.31 -9.36
C TRP A 102 5.00 -6.75 -8.47
N TYR A 103 4.68 -5.68 -7.80
CA TYR A 103 5.52 -5.08 -6.77
C TYR A 103 4.79 -5.06 -5.43
N LYS A 104 5.51 -5.40 -4.35
CA LYS A 104 5.09 -5.02 -3.00
C LYS A 104 5.62 -3.62 -2.73
N CYS A 105 4.70 -2.69 -2.50
CA CYS A 105 4.98 -1.30 -2.15
C CYS A 105 4.67 -1.11 -0.66
N SER A 106 5.52 -0.41 0.06
CA SER A 106 5.26 -0.08 1.46
C SER A 106 5.79 1.30 1.83
N VAL A 107 5.08 1.96 2.73
CA VAL A 107 5.51 3.20 3.39
C VAL A 107 5.43 2.99 4.90
N SER A 108 6.33 3.62 5.64
CA SER A 108 6.22 3.67 7.10
C SER A 108 6.60 5.04 7.64
N GLY A 109 6.05 5.36 8.80
CA GLY A 109 6.29 6.62 9.45
C GLY A 109 5.69 6.67 10.85
N LEU A 110 6.17 7.66 11.60
CA LEU A 110 5.70 7.94 12.96
C LEU A 110 4.39 8.72 12.91
N ALA A 111 3.40 8.31 13.71
CA ALA A 111 2.20 9.10 13.92
C ALA A 111 2.48 10.27 14.86
N GLY A 112 2.28 11.49 14.36
CA GLY A 112 2.50 12.72 15.12
C GLY A 112 1.31 13.14 15.98
N SER A 113 0.10 12.64 15.70
CA SER A 113 -1.10 12.97 16.46
C SER A 113 -2.14 11.85 16.40
N THR A 114 -3.02 11.81 17.40
CA THR A 114 -4.13 10.85 17.49
C THR A 114 -5.40 11.53 16.96
N VAL A 115 -5.54 11.57 15.65
CA VAL A 115 -6.76 12.07 14.98
C VAL A 115 -7.09 11.15 13.80
N PRO A 116 -8.37 11.01 13.44
CA PRO A 116 -8.75 10.30 12.24
C PRO A 116 -8.14 10.96 11.00
N THR A 117 -7.56 10.17 10.11
CA THR A 117 -6.97 10.69 8.87
C THR A 117 -7.28 9.80 7.68
N GLU A 118 -7.05 10.34 6.50
CA GLU A 118 -7.18 9.64 5.24
C GLU A 118 -5.84 9.00 4.86
N LEU A 119 -5.92 7.80 4.32
CA LEU A 119 -4.82 7.13 3.64
C LEU A 119 -5.18 7.10 2.15
N ILE A 120 -4.41 7.79 1.34
CA ILE A 120 -4.75 8.10 -0.04
C ILE A 120 -3.73 7.48 -0.98
N THR A 121 -4.23 6.76 -1.98
CA THR A 121 -3.47 6.22 -3.10
C THR A 121 -3.89 6.96 -4.37
N TYR A 122 -2.98 7.68 -4.99
CA TYR A 122 -3.16 8.39 -6.25
C TYR A 122 -2.63 7.57 -7.41
N LEU A 123 -3.34 7.54 -8.53
CA LEU A 123 -2.70 7.38 -9.82
C LEU A 123 -1.89 8.65 -10.09
N TYR A 124 -0.61 8.50 -10.41
CA TYR A 124 0.30 9.63 -10.54
C TYR A 124 0.89 9.67 -11.96
N ASN A 125 0.92 10.87 -12.56
CA ASN A 125 1.44 11.06 -13.92
C ASN A 125 2.33 12.32 -13.97
N GLY A 126 3.39 12.35 -13.14
CA GLY A 126 4.23 13.52 -12.96
C GLY A 126 3.56 14.64 -12.15
N SER A 127 2.23 14.56 -11.96
CA SER A 127 1.40 15.46 -11.15
C SER A 127 0.32 14.65 -10.45
N GLN A 128 -0.22 15.17 -9.33
CA GLN A 128 -1.39 14.61 -8.65
C GLN A 128 -2.69 14.88 -9.41
N SER A 129 -2.74 16.00 -10.14
CA SER A 129 -3.91 16.42 -10.94
C SER A 129 -3.50 16.47 -12.40
N TYR A 130 -4.20 15.73 -13.24
CA TYR A 130 -3.99 15.66 -14.69
C TYR A 130 -5.28 15.24 -15.39
N GLN A 131 -5.34 15.35 -16.71
CA GLN A 131 -6.44 14.81 -17.48
C GLN A 131 -6.26 13.31 -17.68
N GLY A 132 -7.21 12.52 -17.20
CA GLY A 132 -7.23 11.08 -17.39
C GLY A 132 -7.72 10.68 -18.78
N ASP A 133 -7.46 9.42 -19.17
CA ASP A 133 -7.85 8.87 -20.46
C ASP A 133 -9.03 7.90 -20.39
N GLY A 134 -9.53 7.60 -19.18
CA GLY A 134 -10.66 6.69 -18.94
C GLY A 134 -10.32 5.21 -19.04
N THR A 135 -9.08 4.86 -19.32
CA THR A 135 -8.66 3.47 -19.55
C THR A 135 -7.41 3.05 -18.78
N SER A 136 -6.47 3.97 -18.60
CA SER A 136 -5.23 3.73 -17.89
C SER A 136 -5.44 3.61 -16.38
N GLY A 137 -4.54 2.89 -15.73
CA GLY A 137 -4.59 2.68 -14.30
C GLY A 137 -3.50 1.74 -13.82
N VAL A 138 -3.72 1.14 -12.67
CA VAL A 138 -2.84 0.12 -12.08
C VAL A 138 -3.65 -1.01 -11.51
N TYR A 139 -3.11 -2.23 -11.51
CA TYR A 139 -3.65 -3.31 -10.70
C TYR A 139 -3.20 -3.13 -9.25
N ILE A 140 -4.12 -3.38 -8.32
CA ILE A 140 -3.90 -3.29 -6.88
C ILE A 140 -4.44 -4.52 -6.16
N TRP A 141 -3.78 -4.91 -5.07
CA TRP A 141 -4.19 -6.03 -4.24
C TRP A 141 -3.59 -5.93 -2.83
N GLY A 142 -4.22 -6.55 -1.83
CA GLY A 142 -3.61 -6.85 -0.54
C GLY A 142 -3.19 -5.62 0.28
N ALA A 143 -4.03 -4.57 0.31
CA ALA A 143 -3.77 -3.40 1.13
C ALA A 143 -3.81 -3.77 2.62
N MET A 144 -2.77 -3.39 3.38
CA MET A 144 -2.61 -3.70 4.79
C MET A 144 -2.02 -2.51 5.54
N LEU A 145 -2.67 -2.12 6.65
CA LEU A 145 -2.20 -1.09 7.58
C LEU A 145 -1.87 -1.77 8.91
N GLU A 146 -0.65 -1.56 9.40
CA GLU A 146 -0.12 -2.19 10.61
C GLU A 146 0.45 -1.14 11.56
N GLN A 147 0.27 -1.33 12.85
CA GLN A 147 1.00 -0.57 13.88
C GLN A 147 2.38 -1.22 14.07
N ASN A 148 3.30 -0.87 13.18
CA ASN A 148 4.67 -1.37 13.15
C ASN A 148 5.53 -0.44 12.27
N SER A 149 6.82 -0.35 12.54
CA SER A 149 7.78 0.46 11.78
C SER A 149 8.13 -0.11 10.39
N PHE A 150 7.71 -1.33 10.08
CA PHE A 150 7.90 -2.01 8.79
C PHE A 150 6.69 -2.87 8.43
N SER A 151 6.50 -3.10 7.13
CA SER A 151 5.42 -3.97 6.65
C SER A 151 5.82 -5.45 6.77
N THR A 152 4.90 -6.25 7.31
CA THR A 152 5.08 -7.70 7.41
C THR A 152 4.53 -8.44 6.17
N SER A 153 4.52 -9.77 6.16
CA SER A 153 3.85 -10.56 5.12
C SER A 153 2.34 -10.32 5.14
N TYR A 154 1.72 -10.35 3.97
CA TYR A 154 0.28 -10.12 3.83
C TYR A 154 -0.55 -11.15 4.61
N ILE A 155 -1.54 -10.66 5.35
CA ILE A 155 -2.57 -11.46 6.00
C ILE A 155 -3.93 -11.06 5.44
N PRO A 156 -4.70 -11.98 4.85
CA PRO A 156 -6.07 -11.69 4.43
C PRO A 156 -6.92 -11.28 5.64
N THR A 157 -7.62 -10.15 5.52
CA THR A 157 -8.58 -9.70 6.52
C THR A 157 -9.96 -9.63 5.87
N GLU A 158 -10.86 -10.55 6.23
CA GLU A 158 -12.21 -10.62 5.68
C GLU A 158 -13.18 -9.75 6.50
N GLY A 159 -12.92 -8.43 6.54
CA GLY A 159 -13.80 -7.46 7.20
C GLY A 159 -13.58 -7.27 8.71
N SER A 160 -12.62 -7.96 9.32
CA SER A 160 -12.24 -7.80 10.73
C SER A 160 -10.73 -7.62 10.89
N THR A 161 -10.31 -7.00 11.99
CA THR A 161 -8.89 -6.93 12.36
C THR A 161 -8.37 -8.33 12.69
N VAL A 162 -7.24 -8.70 12.10
CA VAL A 162 -6.54 -9.96 12.40
C VAL A 162 -5.27 -9.62 13.18
N THR A 163 -5.09 -10.27 14.33
CA THR A 163 -3.85 -10.19 15.10
C THR A 163 -2.91 -11.28 14.62
N ARG A 164 -1.67 -10.90 14.26
CA ARG A 164 -0.61 -11.86 13.97
C ARG A 164 -0.21 -12.53 15.28
N ASN A 165 -0.29 -13.85 15.35
CA ASN A 165 0.33 -14.59 16.43
C ASN A 165 1.86 -14.43 16.33
N GLN A 166 2.50 -14.24 17.49
CA GLN A 166 3.95 -14.22 17.57
C GLN A 166 4.48 -15.59 17.12
N ASP A 167 5.44 -15.61 16.21
CA ASP A 167 6.15 -16.82 15.83
C ASP A 167 6.92 -17.30 17.07
N LEU A 168 6.36 -18.26 17.78
CA LEU A 168 7.07 -18.94 18.87
C LEU A 168 8.01 -19.95 18.21
N CYS A 169 9.30 -19.64 18.14
CA CYS A 169 10.34 -20.63 17.92
C CYS A 169 10.38 -21.60 19.12
N ASN A 170 9.43 -22.53 19.18
CA ASN A 170 9.49 -23.62 20.11
C ASN A 170 10.59 -24.58 19.62
N ASN A 171 11.76 -24.53 20.28
CA ASN A 171 12.88 -25.46 20.07
C ASN A 171 13.41 -25.57 18.63
N GLY A 172 13.81 -24.49 18.04
CA GLY A 172 14.72 -24.53 16.88
C GLY A 172 16.10 -25.06 17.33
N GLY A 173 16.22 -26.37 17.48
CA GLY A 173 17.47 -27.08 17.70
C GLY A 173 18.31 -26.57 18.88
N SER A 174 18.39 -27.30 19.94
CA SER A 174 19.42 -27.08 20.95
C SER A 174 20.81 -27.10 20.24
N LEU A 175 21.68 -26.11 20.52
CA LEU A 175 23.08 -26.10 20.07
C LEU A 175 23.83 -27.38 20.42
N ALA A 176 23.29 -28.22 21.30
CA ALA A 176 23.81 -29.54 21.67
C ALA A 176 23.68 -30.57 20.53
N SER A 177 22.84 -30.36 19.52
CA SER A 177 22.71 -31.31 18.39
C SER A 177 23.64 -31.01 17.20
N ILE A 178 24.47 -29.97 17.29
CA ILE A 178 25.40 -29.60 16.21
C ILE A 178 26.80 -30.22 16.41
N ASN A 179 27.09 -30.82 17.56
CA ASN A 179 28.39 -31.39 17.95
C ASN A 179 28.36 -32.92 18.15
N SER A 180 27.49 -33.63 17.46
CA SER A 180 27.50 -35.10 17.46
C SER A 180 27.75 -35.65 16.04
#